data_a39919868cd6dac3bcf5f0a7f4adec83
#
_entry.id   a39919868cd6dac3bcf5f0a7f4adec83
#
_cell.length_a   1.000
_cell.length_b   1.000
_cell.length_c   1.000
_cell.angle_alpha   90.00
_cell.angle_beta   90.00
_cell.angle_gamma   90.00
#
_symmetry.space_group_name_H-M   'P 1'
#
loop_
_entity.id
_entity.type
_entity.pdbx_description
1 polymer ?
#
loop_
_entity_poly.entity_id
_entity_poly.type
_entity_poly.pdbx_seq_one_letter_code
_entity_poly.pdbx_strand_id
1 'polypeptide(L)'
;MARVVSTFITRRELVAGLAMTAAATAVLAEADKAYAQDPDKSLYERLGGVFAIAAVVDRFSDEVVKNPIVGQKSKNPRLREWHTKNLGRLPGLKFMRTLWVCDVSGGPFKFTPTRPGKTPLGLEEAHRDLRISPAEFDEVAAELGRTLDVFKVPKREKAEVLAAFAAHKDEVTAGFVGSKRG
;
A
#
# COMPACT_ATOMS: atom_id res chain seq x y z
N MET A 1 -4.78 -61.78 20.96
CA MET A 1 -4.80 -61.00 22.21
C MET A 1 -4.16 -59.63 21.91
N ALA A 2 -4.98 -58.63 21.69
CA ALA A 2 -4.54 -57.27 21.43
C ALA A 2 -4.50 -56.47 22.75
N ARG A 3 -3.35 -55.96 23.12
CA ARG A 3 -3.21 -55.07 24.28
C ARG A 3 -3.57 -53.65 23.87
N VAL A 4 -4.64 -53.12 24.43
CA VAL A 4 -5.01 -51.70 24.37
C VAL A 4 -4.12 -50.96 25.38
N VAL A 5 -3.22 -50.11 24.88
CA VAL A 5 -2.45 -49.18 25.72
C VAL A 5 -3.30 -47.93 25.91
N SER A 6 -3.88 -47.79 27.10
CA SER A 6 -4.60 -46.56 27.49
C SER A 6 -3.58 -45.55 28.00
N THR A 7 -3.35 -44.51 27.17
CA THR A 7 -2.48 -43.41 27.58
C THR A 7 -3.30 -42.41 28.39
N PHE A 8 -3.09 -42.39 29.70
CA PHE A 8 -3.69 -41.39 30.58
C PHE A 8 -2.91 -40.09 30.46
N ILE A 9 -3.54 -39.07 29.87
CA ILE A 9 -3.02 -37.70 29.85
C ILE A 9 -3.08 -37.16 31.28
N THR A 10 -1.95 -36.78 31.84
CA THR A 10 -1.87 -36.27 33.23
C THR A 10 -2.28 -34.80 33.28
N ARG A 11 -2.86 -34.36 34.43
CA ARG A 11 -3.25 -32.94 34.63
C ARG A 11 -2.12 -31.93 34.38
N ARG A 12 -0.86 -32.34 34.48
CA ARG A 12 0.31 -31.51 34.21
C ARG A 12 0.48 -31.16 32.72
N GLU A 13 0.17 -32.07 31.81
CA GLU A 13 0.29 -31.84 30.39
C GLU A 13 -0.82 -30.92 29.88
N LEU A 14 -2.00 -30.96 30.48
CA LEU A 14 -3.12 -30.05 30.17
C LEU A 14 -2.80 -28.59 30.57
N VAL A 15 -2.09 -28.38 31.68
CA VAL A 15 -1.70 -27.04 32.14
C VAL A 15 -0.57 -26.46 31.29
N ALA A 16 0.36 -27.27 30.79
CA ALA A 16 1.43 -26.82 29.90
C ALA A 16 0.89 -26.41 28.53
N GLY A 17 -0.10 -27.12 27.98
CA GLY A 17 -0.74 -26.78 26.73
C GLY A 17 -1.53 -25.46 26.77
N LEU A 18 -2.22 -25.18 27.87
CA LEU A 18 -2.96 -23.93 28.07
C LEU A 18 -2.02 -22.72 28.30
N ALA A 19 -0.86 -22.93 28.94
CA ALA A 19 0.11 -21.85 29.14
C ALA A 19 0.78 -21.40 27.83
N MET A 20 1.01 -22.30 26.87
CA MET A 20 1.58 -21.95 25.57
C MET A 20 0.59 -21.18 24.67
N THR A 21 -0.70 -21.48 24.72
CA THR A 21 -1.72 -20.73 23.98
C THR A 21 -1.96 -19.34 24.54
N ALA A 22 -1.89 -19.15 25.86
CA ALA A 22 -2.00 -17.85 26.51
C ALA A 22 -0.79 -16.94 26.22
N ALA A 23 0.42 -17.51 26.13
CA ALA A 23 1.62 -16.74 25.77
C ALA A 23 1.60 -16.28 24.30
N ALA A 24 1.12 -17.11 23.36
CA ALA A 24 1.02 -16.75 21.96
C ALA A 24 -0.02 -15.64 21.71
N THR A 25 -1.15 -15.68 22.42
CA THR A 25 -2.17 -14.61 22.32
C THR A 25 -1.71 -13.31 22.98
N ALA A 26 -0.91 -13.37 24.06
CA ALA A 26 -0.33 -12.20 24.69
C ALA A 26 0.71 -11.51 23.78
N VAL A 27 1.57 -12.28 23.10
CA VAL A 27 2.56 -11.74 22.16
C VAL A 27 1.89 -11.09 20.94
N LEU A 28 0.79 -11.65 20.43
CA LEU A 28 0.02 -11.03 19.34
C LEU A 28 -0.72 -9.77 19.80
N ALA A 29 -1.25 -9.75 21.03
CA ALA A 29 -1.89 -8.57 21.61
C ALA A 29 -0.89 -7.46 21.96
N GLU A 30 0.36 -7.79 22.28
CA GLU A 30 1.43 -6.83 22.49
C GLU A 30 2.01 -6.30 21.17
N ALA A 31 2.03 -7.10 20.10
CA ALA A 31 2.38 -6.64 18.78
C ALA A 31 1.32 -5.63 18.27
N ASP A 32 0.03 -5.88 18.47
CA ASP A 32 -1.03 -4.90 18.18
C ASP A 32 -0.93 -3.65 19.06
N LYS A 33 -0.47 -3.75 20.30
CA LYS A 33 -0.22 -2.60 21.17
C LYS A 33 1.06 -1.83 20.81
N ALA A 34 2.08 -2.50 20.29
CA ALA A 34 3.32 -1.85 19.86
C ALA A 34 3.11 -0.99 18.60
N TYR A 35 2.11 -1.32 17.76
CA TYR A 35 1.61 -0.45 16.69
C TYR A 35 0.56 0.55 17.20
N ALA A 36 0.06 0.40 18.43
CA ALA A 36 -0.92 1.29 19.02
C ALA A 36 -0.23 2.48 19.67
N GLN A 37 -0.05 3.55 18.88
CA GLN A 37 -0.40 4.89 19.35
C GLN A 37 0.59 5.55 20.31
N ASP A 38 1.70 5.95 19.77
CA ASP A 38 2.29 7.19 20.22
C ASP A 38 1.65 8.31 19.37
N PRO A 39 0.77 9.17 19.93
CA PRO A 39 0.13 10.26 19.18
C PRO A 39 1.15 11.28 18.67
N ASP A 40 2.37 11.28 19.22
CA ASP A 40 3.46 12.18 18.84
C ASP A 40 4.27 11.66 17.65
N LYS A 41 4.09 10.39 17.26
CA LYS A 41 4.77 9.83 16.09
C LYS A 41 4.11 10.23 14.78
N SER A 42 4.95 10.66 13.82
CA SER A 42 4.53 10.89 12.45
C SER A 42 3.95 9.62 11.80
N LEU A 43 3.13 9.78 10.77
CA LEU A 43 2.66 8.63 9.98
C LEU A 43 3.83 7.83 9.40
N TYR A 44 4.92 8.50 8.99
CA TYR A 44 6.16 7.88 8.53
C TYR A 44 6.73 6.86 9.55
N GLU A 45 6.84 7.29 10.83
CA GLU A 45 7.35 6.40 11.90
C GLU A 45 6.39 5.25 12.19
N ARG A 46 5.09 5.54 12.19
CA ARG A 46 4.04 4.52 12.40
C ARG A 46 3.96 3.50 11.24
N LEU A 47 4.35 3.89 10.02
CA LEU A 47 4.47 3.00 8.88
C LEU A 47 5.77 2.18 8.87
N GLY A 48 6.69 2.41 9.83
CA GLY A 48 7.95 1.67 9.94
C GLY A 48 9.12 2.27 9.14
N GLY A 49 9.00 3.51 8.70
CA GLY A 49 10.07 4.25 8.04
C GLY A 49 10.31 3.87 6.58
N VAL A 50 11.42 4.37 6.02
CA VAL A 50 11.68 4.31 4.57
C VAL A 50 11.70 2.91 3.98
N PHE A 51 12.26 1.93 4.68
CA PHE A 51 12.36 0.56 4.15
C PHE A 51 11.00 -0.14 4.09
N ALA A 52 10.15 0.04 5.09
CA ALA A 52 8.79 -0.50 5.09
C ALA A 52 7.94 0.18 3.99
N ILE A 53 8.02 1.49 3.86
CA ILE A 53 7.35 2.26 2.81
C ILE A 53 7.84 1.82 1.42
N ALA A 54 9.16 1.64 1.23
CA ALA A 54 9.72 1.18 -0.03
C ALA A 54 9.22 -0.22 -0.42
N ALA A 55 9.11 -1.14 0.53
CA ALA A 55 8.58 -2.49 0.28
C ALA A 55 7.10 -2.45 -0.17
N VAL A 56 6.27 -1.61 0.46
CA VAL A 56 4.88 -1.40 0.04
C VAL A 56 4.82 -0.79 -1.36
N VAL A 57 5.60 0.26 -1.62
CA VAL A 57 5.64 0.94 -2.93
C VAL A 57 6.13 0.01 -4.02
N ASP A 58 7.12 -0.83 -3.74
CA ASP A 58 7.66 -1.83 -4.67
C ASP A 58 6.56 -2.78 -5.11
N ARG A 59 5.93 -3.48 -4.17
CA ARG A 59 4.83 -4.40 -4.46
C ARG A 59 3.65 -3.70 -5.13
N PHE A 60 3.19 -2.58 -4.58
CA PHE A 60 2.09 -1.81 -5.15
C PHE A 60 2.31 -1.47 -6.62
N SER A 61 3.52 -1.02 -6.96
CA SER A 61 3.85 -0.66 -8.34
C SER A 61 3.81 -1.86 -9.27
N ASP A 62 4.28 -3.03 -8.83
CA ASP A 62 4.22 -4.26 -9.61
C ASP A 62 2.79 -4.77 -9.80
N GLU A 63 1.95 -4.67 -8.77
CA GLU A 63 0.54 -5.07 -8.87
C GLU A 63 -0.25 -4.11 -9.79
N VAL A 64 0.03 -2.81 -9.77
CA VAL A 64 -0.56 -1.85 -10.72
C VAL A 64 -0.20 -2.21 -12.17
N VAL A 65 1.04 -2.61 -12.44
CA VAL A 65 1.45 -3.07 -13.79
C VAL A 65 0.64 -4.29 -14.25
N LYS A 66 0.36 -5.23 -13.35
CA LYS A 66 -0.40 -6.47 -13.64
C LYS A 66 -1.91 -6.27 -13.62
N ASN A 67 -2.40 -5.19 -13.00
CA ASN A 67 -3.83 -4.95 -12.81
C ASN A 67 -4.56 -4.92 -14.16
N PRO A 68 -5.69 -5.66 -14.33
CA PRO A 68 -6.37 -5.79 -15.61
C PRO A 68 -7.05 -4.50 -16.10
N ILE A 69 -7.35 -3.58 -15.19
CA ILE A 69 -8.06 -2.32 -15.49
C ILE A 69 -7.08 -1.20 -15.84
N VAL A 70 -6.04 -1.05 -15.05
CA VAL A 70 -5.11 0.10 -15.16
C VAL A 70 -3.71 -0.27 -15.68
N GLY A 71 -3.34 -1.56 -15.68
CA GLY A 71 -2.02 -2.06 -16.05
C GLY A 71 -1.87 -2.40 -17.55
N GLN A 72 -1.10 -3.44 -17.83
CA GLN A 72 -0.75 -3.88 -19.20
C GLN A 72 -1.95 -4.28 -20.06
N LYS A 73 -3.07 -4.65 -19.46
CA LYS A 73 -4.31 -5.04 -20.16
C LYS A 73 -5.37 -3.93 -20.15
N SER A 74 -5.02 -2.73 -19.72
CA SER A 74 -5.95 -1.61 -19.64
C SER A 74 -6.63 -1.33 -20.98
N LYS A 75 -7.91 -0.97 -20.92
CA LYS A 75 -8.65 -0.45 -22.07
C LYS A 75 -8.20 0.97 -22.46
N ASN A 76 -7.65 1.73 -21.51
CA ASN A 76 -7.02 3.01 -21.75
C ASN A 76 -5.69 2.79 -22.49
N PRO A 77 -5.57 3.21 -23.77
CA PRO A 77 -4.39 2.93 -24.56
C PRO A 77 -3.12 3.60 -24.00
N ARG A 78 -3.26 4.75 -23.32
CA ARG A 78 -2.14 5.48 -22.73
C ARG A 78 -1.57 4.73 -21.52
N LEU A 79 -2.44 4.24 -20.66
CA LEU A 79 -2.01 3.41 -19.51
C LEU A 79 -1.38 2.10 -19.99
N ARG A 80 -2.03 1.41 -20.95
CA ARG A 80 -1.49 0.19 -21.52
C ARG A 80 -0.12 0.40 -22.15
N GLU A 81 0.05 1.46 -22.93
CA GLU A 81 1.33 1.80 -23.55
C GLU A 81 2.40 2.06 -22.49
N TRP A 82 2.08 2.84 -21.46
CA TRP A 82 3.03 3.12 -20.39
C TRP A 82 3.49 1.83 -19.70
N HIS A 83 2.55 0.95 -19.33
CA HIS A 83 2.82 -0.30 -18.63
C HIS A 83 3.39 -1.41 -19.51
N THR A 84 3.55 -1.20 -20.82
CA THR A 84 4.20 -2.16 -21.74
C THR A 84 5.54 -1.66 -22.24
N LYS A 85 5.61 -0.40 -22.65
CA LYS A 85 6.80 0.17 -23.32
C LYS A 85 7.75 0.90 -22.36
N ASN A 86 7.28 1.32 -21.18
CA ASN A 86 8.05 2.14 -20.25
C ASN A 86 8.47 1.42 -18.97
N LEU A 87 8.42 0.08 -18.94
CA LEU A 87 8.78 -0.69 -17.74
C LEU A 87 10.23 -0.47 -17.29
N GLY A 88 11.14 -0.15 -18.18
CA GLY A 88 12.52 0.22 -17.81
C GLY A 88 12.60 1.47 -16.92
N ARG A 89 11.53 2.29 -16.86
CA ARG A 89 11.44 3.46 -15.98
C ARG A 89 10.81 3.14 -14.61
N LEU A 90 10.26 1.93 -14.45
CA LEU A 90 9.55 1.53 -13.23
C LEU A 90 10.42 1.62 -11.96
N PRO A 91 11.69 1.21 -11.95
CA PRO A 91 12.55 1.37 -10.77
C PRO A 91 12.67 2.84 -10.31
N GLY A 92 12.87 3.76 -11.25
CA GLY A 92 12.91 5.19 -10.94
C GLY A 92 11.58 5.73 -10.41
N LEU A 93 10.44 5.26 -10.96
CA LEU A 93 9.12 5.60 -10.46
C LEU A 93 8.89 5.08 -9.03
N LYS A 94 9.29 3.85 -8.72
CA LYS A 94 9.24 3.27 -7.38
C LYS A 94 10.03 4.11 -6.39
N PHE A 95 11.24 4.52 -6.76
CA PHE A 95 12.08 5.40 -5.95
C PHE A 95 11.39 6.74 -5.69
N MET A 96 10.88 7.41 -6.71
CA MET A 96 10.21 8.70 -6.58
C MET A 96 8.94 8.60 -5.72
N ARG A 97 8.15 7.56 -5.88
CA ARG A 97 6.97 7.30 -5.02
C ARG A 97 7.37 7.09 -3.57
N THR A 98 8.45 6.35 -3.31
CA THR A 98 8.96 6.15 -1.95
C THR A 98 9.33 7.47 -1.30
N LEU A 99 10.08 8.32 -2.00
CA LEU A 99 10.44 9.66 -1.49
C LEU A 99 9.20 10.50 -1.21
N TRP A 100 8.23 10.50 -2.14
CA TRP A 100 6.99 11.24 -1.97
C TRP A 100 6.21 10.76 -0.73
N VAL A 101 6.01 9.46 -0.56
CA VAL A 101 5.30 8.92 0.60
C VAL A 101 6.04 9.26 1.90
N CYS A 102 7.37 9.15 1.91
CA CYS A 102 8.17 9.54 3.07
C CYS A 102 8.00 11.02 3.43
N ASP A 103 7.99 11.91 2.44
CA ASP A 103 7.82 13.36 2.66
C ASP A 103 6.44 13.68 3.21
N VAL A 104 5.37 13.25 2.54
CA VAL A 104 3.99 13.58 2.92
C VAL A 104 3.54 12.90 4.23
N SER A 105 4.21 11.84 4.64
CA SER A 105 3.95 11.16 5.91
C SER A 105 4.76 11.71 7.10
N GLY A 106 5.52 12.79 6.89
CA GLY A 106 6.31 13.45 7.94
C GLY A 106 7.69 12.84 8.17
N GLY A 107 8.24 12.15 7.16
CA GLY A 107 9.60 11.60 7.20
C GLY A 107 10.69 12.63 6.87
N PRO A 108 11.96 12.25 7.05
CA PRO A 108 13.10 13.15 6.84
C PRO A 108 13.48 13.33 5.37
N PHE A 109 12.93 12.52 4.46
CA PHE A 109 13.23 12.56 3.04
C PHE A 109 12.36 13.59 2.33
N LYS A 110 12.92 14.30 1.34
CA LYS A 110 12.20 15.32 0.57
C LYS A 110 11.96 14.85 -0.86
N PHE A 111 10.75 15.04 -1.33
CA PHE A 111 10.39 14.82 -2.71
C PHE A 111 10.53 16.11 -3.52
N THR A 112 11.20 16.01 -4.67
CA THR A 112 11.24 17.10 -5.64
C THR A 112 10.72 16.57 -6.98
N PRO A 113 9.65 17.16 -7.54
CA PRO A 113 9.10 16.72 -8.81
C PRO A 113 10.12 16.91 -9.94
N THR A 114 10.17 15.95 -10.85
CA THR A 114 11.06 16.01 -12.03
C THR A 114 10.48 16.88 -13.15
N ARG A 115 9.19 17.22 -13.05
CA ARG A 115 8.51 18.15 -13.97
C ARG A 115 7.96 19.32 -13.15
N PRO A 116 8.35 20.56 -13.47
CA PRO A 116 7.72 21.71 -12.84
C PRO A 116 6.23 21.74 -13.19
N GLY A 117 5.40 22.03 -12.23
CA GLY A 117 3.97 22.02 -12.37
C GLY A 117 3.30 23.13 -11.56
N LYS A 118 1.97 23.21 -11.68
CA LYS A 118 1.14 24.16 -10.92
C LYS A 118 1.07 23.82 -9.44
N THR A 119 1.22 22.53 -9.12
CA THR A 119 1.19 22.04 -7.75
C THR A 119 2.58 21.62 -7.30
N PRO A 120 2.85 21.62 -5.97
CA PRO A 120 4.17 21.23 -5.45
C PRO A 120 4.62 19.82 -5.85
N LEU A 121 3.67 18.92 -6.15
CA LEU A 121 3.96 17.53 -6.53
C LEU A 121 4.06 17.31 -8.04
N GLY A 122 3.59 18.26 -8.87
CA GLY A 122 3.56 18.13 -10.32
C GLY A 122 2.74 16.94 -10.82
N LEU A 123 1.72 16.51 -10.05
CA LEU A 123 0.92 15.32 -10.36
C LEU A 123 0.06 15.52 -11.61
N GLU A 124 -0.54 16.70 -11.78
CA GLU A 124 -1.31 17.01 -12.98
C GLU A 124 -0.46 16.86 -14.23
N GLU A 125 0.72 17.47 -14.26
CA GLU A 125 1.64 17.43 -15.40
C GLU A 125 2.20 16.04 -15.66
N ALA A 126 2.40 15.26 -14.62
CA ALA A 126 2.89 13.88 -14.74
C ALA A 126 1.83 12.92 -15.31
N HIS A 127 0.54 13.19 -15.07
CA HIS A 127 -0.54 12.27 -15.40
C HIS A 127 -1.46 12.76 -16.52
N ARG A 128 -1.44 14.03 -16.90
CA ARG A 128 -2.33 14.64 -17.90
C ARG A 128 -2.41 13.84 -19.20
N ASP A 129 -1.27 13.42 -19.74
CA ASP A 129 -1.21 12.69 -21.01
C ASP A 129 -1.68 11.24 -20.90
N LEU A 130 -1.78 10.70 -19.67
CA LEU A 130 -2.29 9.36 -19.43
C LEU A 130 -3.81 9.29 -19.50
N ARG A 131 -4.51 10.45 -19.39
CA ARG A 131 -5.97 10.57 -19.48
C ARG A 131 -6.70 9.61 -18.54
N ILE A 132 -6.22 9.53 -17.33
CA ILE A 132 -6.74 8.62 -16.28
C ILE A 132 -8.16 9.06 -15.93
N SER A 133 -9.13 8.17 -16.08
CA SER A 133 -10.52 8.40 -15.66
C SER A 133 -10.64 8.31 -14.13
N PRO A 134 -11.68 8.94 -13.54
CA PRO A 134 -11.97 8.77 -12.11
C PRO A 134 -12.08 7.31 -11.67
N ALA A 135 -12.67 6.44 -12.49
CA ALA A 135 -12.81 5.02 -12.20
C ALA A 135 -11.46 4.28 -12.22
N GLU A 136 -10.55 4.64 -13.14
CA GLU A 136 -9.19 4.08 -13.16
C GLU A 136 -8.37 4.55 -11.95
N PHE A 137 -8.55 5.80 -11.51
CA PHE A 137 -7.94 6.27 -10.28
C PHE A 137 -8.45 5.48 -9.06
N ASP A 138 -9.76 5.26 -8.98
CA ASP A 138 -10.38 4.50 -7.87
C ASP A 138 -9.87 3.05 -7.85
N GLU A 139 -9.62 2.43 -9.02
CA GLU A 139 -9.02 1.09 -9.08
C GLU A 139 -7.57 1.10 -8.57
N VAL A 140 -6.78 2.13 -8.88
CA VAL A 140 -5.42 2.27 -8.32
C VAL A 140 -5.47 2.44 -6.81
N ALA A 141 -6.42 3.21 -6.28
CA ALA A 141 -6.64 3.34 -4.84
C ALA A 141 -7.03 2.00 -4.17
N ALA A 142 -7.89 1.22 -4.85
CA ALA A 142 -8.26 -0.12 -4.39
C ALA A 142 -7.05 -1.08 -4.37
N GLU A 143 -6.17 -1.00 -5.39
CA GLU A 143 -4.94 -1.80 -5.43
C GLU A 143 -3.98 -1.42 -4.29
N LEU A 144 -3.86 -0.13 -3.98
CA LEU A 144 -3.11 0.32 -2.82
C LEU A 144 -3.69 -0.26 -1.53
N GLY A 145 -5.02 -0.24 -1.39
CA GLY A 145 -5.71 -0.82 -0.23
C GLY A 145 -5.43 -2.32 -0.07
N ARG A 146 -5.46 -3.10 -1.16
CA ARG A 146 -5.10 -4.53 -1.18
C ARG A 146 -3.63 -4.76 -0.79
N THR A 147 -2.74 -3.92 -1.31
CA THR A 147 -1.31 -4.01 -0.98
C THR A 147 -1.06 -3.74 0.50
N LEU A 148 -1.69 -2.70 1.08
CA LEU A 148 -1.57 -2.40 2.50
C LEU A 148 -2.08 -3.54 3.39
N ASP A 149 -3.14 -4.26 2.96
CA ASP A 149 -3.63 -5.46 3.66
C ASP A 149 -2.60 -6.60 3.65
N VAL A 150 -1.91 -6.82 2.52
CA VAL A 150 -0.84 -7.83 2.42
C VAL A 150 0.29 -7.55 3.40
N PHE A 151 0.65 -6.28 3.58
CA PHE A 151 1.66 -5.86 4.55
C PHE A 151 1.12 -5.74 5.97
N LYS A 152 -0.17 -6.08 6.19
CA LYS A 152 -0.85 -6.01 7.49
C LYS A 152 -0.74 -4.63 8.15
N VAL A 153 -0.78 -3.59 7.33
CA VAL A 153 -0.78 -2.21 7.82
C VAL A 153 -2.04 -2.00 8.68
N PRO A 154 -1.91 -1.48 9.90
CA PRO A 154 -3.05 -1.31 10.79
C PRO A 154 -4.14 -0.44 10.17
N LYS A 155 -5.39 -0.67 10.52
CA LYS A 155 -6.58 -0.03 9.91
C LYS A 155 -6.52 1.50 9.92
N ARG A 156 -6.00 2.08 10.99
CA ARG A 156 -5.85 3.53 11.15
C ARG A 156 -4.87 4.09 10.11
N GLU A 157 -3.66 3.56 10.07
CA GLU A 157 -2.60 3.96 9.14
C GLU A 157 -3.01 3.74 7.69
N LYS A 158 -3.66 2.61 7.40
CA LYS A 158 -4.25 2.33 6.09
C LYS A 158 -5.27 3.40 5.69
N ALA A 159 -6.17 3.80 6.59
CA ALA A 159 -7.16 4.83 6.32
C ALA A 159 -6.50 6.19 6.07
N GLU A 160 -5.48 6.57 6.84
CA GLU A 160 -4.72 7.81 6.66
C GLU A 160 -4.00 7.83 5.30
N VAL A 161 -3.34 6.71 4.91
CA VAL A 161 -2.67 6.59 3.60
C VAL A 161 -3.66 6.69 2.45
N LEU A 162 -4.80 5.99 2.53
CA LEU A 162 -5.82 6.02 1.47
C LEU A 162 -6.49 7.40 1.35
N ALA A 163 -6.72 8.09 2.46
CA ALA A 163 -7.26 9.46 2.46
C ALA A 163 -6.27 10.44 1.81
N ALA A 164 -4.97 10.36 2.16
CA ALA A 164 -3.93 11.16 1.55
C ALA A 164 -3.82 10.90 0.04
N PHE A 165 -3.89 9.63 -0.39
CA PHE A 165 -3.91 9.27 -1.80
C PHE A 165 -5.13 9.85 -2.54
N ALA A 166 -6.32 9.71 -1.96
CA ALA A 166 -7.58 10.17 -2.55
C ALA A 166 -7.62 11.70 -2.73
N ALA A 167 -6.93 12.47 -1.90
CA ALA A 167 -6.85 13.92 -1.99
C ALA A 167 -6.25 14.42 -3.33
N HIS A 168 -5.50 13.57 -4.04
CA HIS A 168 -4.86 13.90 -5.33
C HIS A 168 -5.69 13.48 -6.56
N LYS A 169 -6.94 13.01 -6.37
CA LYS A 169 -7.76 12.50 -7.46
C LYS A 169 -7.95 13.52 -8.58
N ASP A 170 -8.28 14.74 -8.25
CA ASP A 170 -8.56 15.79 -9.24
C ASP A 170 -7.32 16.15 -10.07
N GLU A 171 -6.14 16.22 -9.43
CA GLU A 171 -4.88 16.47 -10.13
C GLU A 171 -4.53 15.33 -11.09
N VAL A 172 -4.67 14.09 -10.66
CA VAL A 172 -4.31 12.91 -11.46
C VAL A 172 -5.28 12.71 -12.62
N THR A 173 -6.56 13.04 -12.43
CA THR A 173 -7.60 12.88 -13.46
C THR A 173 -7.82 14.11 -14.32
N ALA A 174 -7.09 15.21 -14.12
CA ALA A 174 -7.26 16.47 -14.84
C ALA A 174 -7.12 16.36 -16.38
N GLY A 175 -6.39 15.34 -16.86
CA GLY A 175 -6.25 15.04 -18.30
C GLY A 175 -7.40 14.22 -18.91
N PHE A 176 -8.34 13.75 -18.08
CA PHE A 176 -9.46 12.95 -18.55
C PHE A 176 -10.51 13.83 -19.26
N VAL A 177 -10.74 13.54 -20.53
CA VAL A 177 -11.85 14.12 -21.29
C VAL A 177 -12.93 13.05 -21.36
N GLY A 178 -13.98 13.20 -20.55
CA GLY A 178 -15.13 12.31 -20.59
C GLY A 178 -15.67 12.23 -22.03
N SER A 179 -15.96 11.02 -22.48
CA SER A 179 -16.67 10.84 -23.74
C SER A 179 -18.01 11.60 -23.65
N LYS A 180 -18.14 12.70 -24.38
CA LYS A 180 -19.46 13.29 -24.62
C LYS A 180 -20.29 12.20 -25.28
N ARG A 181 -21.23 11.61 -24.53
CA ARG A 181 -22.30 10.82 -25.14
C ARG A 181 -23.09 11.79 -26.02
N GLY A 182 -22.91 11.66 -27.34
CA GLY A 182 -23.81 12.19 -28.31
C GLY A 182 -25.11 11.43 -28.33
#